data_8f0281d8dbbdf92f246bd95abd148245
#
_entry.id   8f0281d8dbbdf92f246bd95abd148245
#
_cell.length_a   1.000
_cell.length_b   1.000
_cell.length_c   1.000
_cell.angle_alpha   90.00
_cell.angle_beta   90.00
_cell.angle_gamma   90.00
#
_symmetry.space_group_name_H-M   'P 1'
#
loop_
_entity.id
_entity.type
_entity.pdbx_description
1 polymer ?
#
loop_
_entity_poly.entity_id
_entity_poly.type
_entity_poly.pdbx_seq_one_letter_code
_entity_poly.pdbx_strand_id
1 'polypeptide(L)'
;MFKQFFSSSLKTLHVIPSKPFTRRLHNLFLRDRLKRLHHEDHNHQHHHDPMDPKLVKPGISNVNEHFVHDETFIKSYNKLIEGNKAFVKEKTNIHPDYFKELCKSQHPTYFFISCSDSRVPPNELTKTDPGEIFVHRNVANQVKRSDLNCQSALFYAVEALKVSHIIVLGHTHCGGIAAAAKNQSLGVVDLWLQNVRDIAVSNRAELGLIKNEHDFLDKLTELNIKHQALNVCKSAVVQKAWAEGRKLRVSGWMCDIETGYIKDLDVAQKDWEEIKKFFQFSFTQEKH
;
A
#
# COMPACT_ATOMS: atom_id res chain seq x y z
N MET A 1 12.57 48.12 -25.31
CA MET A 1 11.96 49.04 -24.34
C MET A 1 11.36 48.21 -23.23
N PHE A 2 11.94 48.20 -22.10
CA PHE A 2 11.64 47.72 -20.74
C PHE A 2 12.87 47.06 -20.14
N LYS A 3 13.90 47.85 -19.92
CA LYS A 3 14.93 47.68 -18.89
C LYS A 3 14.79 48.88 -17.97
N GLN A 4 14.83 48.66 -16.68
CA GLN A 4 14.86 49.52 -15.53
C GLN A 4 13.61 49.37 -14.67
N PHE A 5 13.82 48.61 -13.59
CA PHE A 5 13.45 48.96 -12.21
C PHE A 5 13.72 47.71 -11.35
N PHE A 6 14.86 47.66 -10.73
CA PHE A 6 15.11 47.07 -9.41
C PHE A 6 16.58 47.29 -9.05
N SER A 7 16.82 48.49 -8.53
CA SER A 7 18.05 48.77 -7.79
C SER A 7 17.61 49.28 -6.42
N SER A 8 18.36 48.85 -5.42
CA SER A 8 18.39 49.33 -4.03
C SER A 8 17.42 48.67 -3.02
N SER A 9 17.90 47.67 -2.30
CA SER A 9 17.97 47.68 -0.82
C SER A 9 18.45 46.32 -0.32
N LEU A 10 19.75 46.09 -0.40
CA LEU A 10 20.43 45.06 0.43
C LEU A 10 20.97 45.78 1.67
N LYS A 11 20.23 45.75 2.78
CA LYS A 11 20.75 46.06 4.11
C LYS A 11 21.10 44.74 4.82
N THR A 12 22.39 44.55 4.95
CA THR A 12 23.17 43.85 5.98
C THR A 12 22.36 43.00 6.98
N LEU A 13 22.28 41.72 6.76
CA LEU A 13 21.98 40.73 7.80
C LEU A 13 23.31 40.23 8.37
N HIS A 14 23.56 40.55 9.62
CA HIS A 14 24.67 40.03 10.44
C HIS A 14 24.48 38.54 10.58
N VAL A 15 25.40 37.77 10.02
CA VAL A 15 25.54 36.34 10.26
C VAL A 15 26.13 36.15 11.66
N ILE A 16 25.33 35.64 12.58
CA ILE A 16 25.78 35.17 13.89
C ILE A 16 26.40 33.78 13.67
N PRO A 17 27.67 33.54 14.02
CA PRO A 17 28.25 32.20 13.87
C PRO A 17 27.66 31.25 14.92
N SER A 18 26.92 30.24 14.47
CA SER A 18 26.46 29.14 15.32
C SER A 18 27.66 28.28 15.71
N LYS A 19 27.97 28.24 17.03
CA LYS A 19 28.94 27.34 17.64
C LYS A 19 28.55 25.88 17.36
N PRO A 20 29.51 24.97 17.14
CA PRO A 20 29.26 23.56 16.99
C PRO A 20 28.84 22.93 18.32
N PHE A 21 27.55 22.86 18.55
CA PHE A 21 26.98 22.16 19.68
C PHE A 21 26.51 20.77 19.21
N THR A 22 27.09 19.73 19.85
CA THR A 22 26.52 18.38 19.95
C THR A 22 26.87 17.28 18.93
N ARG A 23 28.11 17.15 18.50
CA ARG A 23 28.55 15.81 18.05
C ARG A 23 28.92 14.87 19.22
N ARG A 24 29.13 15.42 20.41
CA ARG A 24 29.59 14.65 21.59
C ARG A 24 28.45 13.97 22.37
N LEU A 25 27.25 14.56 22.38
CA LEU A 25 26.09 14.00 23.08
C LEU A 25 25.40 12.89 22.28
N HIS A 26 25.40 12.99 20.97
CA HIS A 26 24.79 11.95 20.10
C HIS A 26 25.58 10.62 20.16
N ASN A 27 26.91 10.69 20.28
CA ASN A 27 27.77 9.52 20.41
C ASN A 27 27.73 8.86 21.80
N LEU A 28 27.37 9.59 22.86
CA LEU A 28 27.22 9.03 24.21
C LEU A 28 25.91 8.21 24.30
N PHE A 29 24.83 8.73 23.77
CA PHE A 29 23.54 8.02 23.78
C PHE A 29 23.55 6.74 22.92
N LEU A 30 24.24 6.74 21.78
CA LEU A 30 24.38 5.56 20.92
C LEU A 30 25.32 4.51 21.54
N ARG A 31 26.40 4.92 22.22
CA ARG A 31 27.32 3.97 22.88
C ARG A 31 26.69 3.28 24.10
N ASP A 32 25.86 3.95 24.86
CA ASP A 32 25.16 3.32 26.00
C ASP A 32 24.04 2.37 25.56
N ARG A 33 23.38 2.66 24.43
CA ARG A 33 22.37 1.78 23.86
C ARG A 33 22.99 0.54 23.21
N LEU A 34 24.12 0.69 22.54
CA LEU A 34 24.86 -0.43 21.95
C LEU A 34 25.54 -1.32 23.01
N LYS A 35 26.01 -0.75 24.13
CA LYS A 35 26.56 -1.55 25.23
C LYS A 35 25.50 -2.39 25.93
N ARG A 36 24.26 -1.92 26.05
CA ARG A 36 23.15 -2.74 26.60
C ARG A 36 22.74 -3.87 25.66
N LEU A 37 22.82 -3.68 24.35
CA LEU A 37 22.54 -4.71 23.36
C LEU A 37 23.63 -5.79 23.27
N HIS A 38 24.89 -5.48 23.64
CA HIS A 38 26.00 -6.44 23.64
C HIS A 38 26.19 -7.21 24.96
N HIS A 39 25.46 -6.86 26.03
CA HIS A 39 25.56 -7.57 27.31
C HIS A 39 24.43 -8.59 27.53
N GLU A 40 23.46 -8.69 26.63
CA GLU A 40 22.37 -9.67 26.69
C GLU A 40 22.57 -10.89 25.78
N ASP A 41 23.71 -10.97 25.03
CA ASP A 41 23.93 -12.02 24.02
C ASP A 41 24.75 -13.23 24.50
N HIS A 42 24.85 -13.47 25.80
CA HIS A 42 25.42 -14.73 26.30
C HIS A 42 24.47 -15.41 27.27
N ASN A 43 23.79 -16.41 26.75
CA ASN A 43 23.06 -17.47 27.48
C ASN A 43 21.53 -17.39 27.46
N HIS A 44 20.91 -17.32 26.28
CA HIS A 44 19.56 -17.91 26.13
C HIS A 44 19.54 -18.85 24.93
N GLN A 45 19.74 -20.13 25.18
CA GLN A 45 19.16 -21.18 24.36
C GLN A 45 17.64 -20.94 24.40
N HIS A 46 17.11 -20.35 23.32
CA HIS A 46 15.67 -20.30 23.13
C HIS A 46 15.17 -21.73 22.88
N HIS A 47 14.83 -22.44 23.95
CA HIS A 47 13.84 -23.47 23.88
C HIS A 47 12.53 -22.77 23.50
N HIS A 48 12.17 -22.80 22.22
CA HIS A 48 10.81 -22.57 21.80
C HIS A 48 9.98 -23.73 22.32
N ASP A 49 9.50 -23.63 23.55
CA ASP A 49 8.34 -24.40 23.95
C ASP A 49 7.19 -24.03 23.00
N PRO A 50 6.52 -25.01 22.38
CA PRO A 50 5.34 -24.72 21.61
C PRO A 50 4.38 -23.99 22.53
N MET A 51 3.95 -22.77 22.14
CA MET A 51 3.03 -21.93 22.92
C MET A 51 1.86 -22.82 23.35
N ASP A 52 1.72 -23.02 24.67
CA ASP A 52 0.58 -23.73 25.25
C ASP A 52 -0.71 -23.04 24.75
N PRO A 53 -1.59 -23.75 24.04
CA PRO A 53 -2.86 -23.20 23.58
C PRO A 53 -3.73 -22.60 24.69
N LYS A 54 -3.42 -22.89 25.96
CA LYS A 54 -4.09 -22.32 27.14
C LYS A 54 -3.61 -20.92 27.52
N LEU A 55 -2.52 -20.42 26.93
CA LEU A 55 -1.96 -19.10 27.26
C LEU A 55 -2.52 -17.95 26.41
N VAL A 56 -3.37 -18.19 25.44
CA VAL A 56 -4.18 -17.15 24.80
C VAL A 56 -5.41 -16.89 25.69
N LYS A 57 -5.17 -16.34 26.88
CA LYS A 57 -6.24 -15.61 27.54
C LYS A 57 -6.45 -14.36 26.71
N PRO A 58 -7.68 -14.07 26.22
CA PRO A 58 -7.94 -12.80 25.58
C PRO A 58 -7.70 -11.71 26.62
N GLY A 59 -6.62 -10.95 26.45
CA GLY A 59 -6.35 -9.73 27.22
C GLY A 59 -7.34 -8.62 26.85
N ILE A 60 -8.63 -8.88 26.96
CA ILE A 60 -9.70 -7.90 26.78
C ILE A 60 -10.12 -7.43 28.16
N SER A 61 -9.23 -6.66 28.83
CA SER A 61 -9.54 -6.12 30.15
C SER A 61 -10.37 -4.82 30.12
N ASN A 62 -10.85 -4.33 28.96
CA ASN A 62 -11.63 -3.09 28.86
C ASN A 62 -12.63 -3.06 27.70
N VAL A 63 -13.17 -4.19 27.28
CA VAL A 63 -14.33 -4.17 26.37
C VAL A 63 -15.60 -4.07 27.23
N ASN A 64 -16.50 -3.15 26.88
CA ASN A 64 -17.79 -2.96 27.53
C ASN A 64 -18.40 -4.31 27.90
N GLU A 65 -18.71 -4.53 29.19
CA GLU A 65 -19.23 -5.79 29.75
C GLU A 65 -20.42 -6.37 28.98
N HIS A 66 -21.16 -5.54 28.24
CA HIS A 66 -22.29 -5.93 27.40
C HIS A 66 -21.91 -6.85 26.21
N PHE A 67 -20.69 -6.82 25.70
CA PHE A 67 -20.26 -7.66 24.56
C PHE A 67 -19.62 -8.98 25.00
N VAL A 68 -19.13 -9.06 26.24
CA VAL A 68 -18.42 -10.25 26.75
C VAL A 68 -19.35 -11.45 26.90
N HIS A 69 -20.65 -11.23 27.02
CA HIS A 69 -21.68 -12.27 27.21
C HIS A 69 -22.52 -12.55 25.95
N ASP A 70 -22.28 -11.86 24.83
CA ASP A 70 -22.97 -12.15 23.57
C ASP A 70 -22.36 -13.39 22.91
N GLU A 71 -23.09 -14.50 22.98
CA GLU A 71 -22.66 -15.77 22.40
C GLU A 71 -22.37 -15.67 20.90
N THR A 72 -23.11 -14.84 20.16
CA THR A 72 -22.93 -14.63 18.72
C THR A 72 -21.60 -13.93 18.45
N PHE A 73 -21.29 -12.91 19.25
CA PHE A 73 -20.03 -12.18 19.16
C PHE A 73 -18.83 -13.10 19.47
N ILE A 74 -18.91 -13.85 20.57
CA ILE A 74 -17.88 -14.82 20.98
C ILE A 74 -17.69 -15.89 19.90
N LYS A 75 -18.78 -16.43 19.37
CA LYS A 75 -18.74 -17.42 18.29
C LYS A 75 -18.08 -16.88 17.01
N SER A 76 -18.39 -15.65 16.63
CA SER A 76 -17.77 -15.01 15.45
C SER A 76 -16.26 -14.82 15.61
N TYR A 77 -15.81 -14.40 16.80
CA TYR A 77 -14.38 -14.30 17.12
C TYR A 77 -13.68 -15.65 17.11
N ASN A 78 -14.26 -16.65 17.79
CA ASN A 78 -13.69 -17.98 17.86
C ASN A 78 -13.57 -18.63 16.48
N LYS A 79 -14.49 -18.34 15.54
CA LYS A 79 -14.39 -18.80 14.16
C LYS A 79 -13.06 -18.41 13.50
N LEU A 80 -12.55 -17.20 13.77
CA LEU A 80 -11.26 -16.75 13.21
C LEU A 80 -10.09 -17.57 13.77
N ILE A 81 -10.10 -17.83 15.06
CA ILE A 81 -9.04 -18.61 15.73
C ILE A 81 -9.05 -20.07 15.27
N GLU A 82 -10.24 -20.69 15.19
CA GLU A 82 -10.35 -22.06 14.68
C GLU A 82 -9.97 -22.14 13.18
N GLY A 83 -10.34 -21.13 12.39
CA GLY A 83 -9.91 -21.01 11.00
C GLY A 83 -8.38 -20.95 10.88
N ASN A 84 -7.70 -20.19 11.74
CA ASN A 84 -6.23 -20.16 11.77
C ASN A 84 -5.64 -21.54 12.14
N LYS A 85 -6.18 -22.24 13.14
CA LYS A 85 -5.73 -23.59 13.50
C LYS A 85 -5.88 -24.56 12.34
N ALA A 86 -7.02 -24.50 11.62
CA ALA A 86 -7.26 -25.32 10.45
C ALA A 86 -6.26 -25.02 9.32
N PHE A 87 -5.98 -23.74 9.04
CA PHE A 87 -4.97 -23.30 8.09
C PHE A 87 -3.57 -23.83 8.43
N VAL A 88 -3.15 -23.70 9.71
CA VAL A 88 -1.86 -24.22 10.15
C VAL A 88 -1.78 -25.73 9.94
N LYS A 89 -2.82 -26.46 10.35
CA LYS A 89 -2.89 -27.92 10.18
C LYS A 89 -2.83 -28.34 8.71
N GLU A 90 -3.57 -27.66 7.83
CA GLU A 90 -3.56 -27.91 6.39
C GLU A 90 -2.15 -27.76 5.81
N LYS A 91 -1.51 -26.60 6.04
CA LYS A 91 -0.18 -26.32 5.49
C LYS A 91 0.90 -27.27 6.05
N THR A 92 0.88 -27.56 7.35
CA THR A 92 1.87 -28.47 7.96
C THR A 92 1.65 -29.95 7.63
N ASN A 93 0.43 -30.37 7.31
CA ASN A 93 0.18 -31.72 6.81
C ASN A 93 0.83 -31.96 5.44
N ILE A 94 0.81 -30.93 4.57
CA ILE A 94 1.42 -31.00 3.24
C ILE A 94 2.93 -30.81 3.34
N HIS A 95 3.38 -29.85 4.14
CA HIS A 95 4.78 -29.49 4.31
C HIS A 95 5.08 -29.21 5.80
N PRO A 96 5.63 -30.16 6.56
CA PRO A 96 5.82 -30.02 8.02
C PRO A 96 6.62 -28.79 8.44
N ASP A 97 7.58 -28.35 7.64
CA ASP A 97 8.44 -27.19 7.91
C ASP A 97 7.98 -25.89 7.24
N TYR A 98 6.76 -25.85 6.68
CA TYR A 98 6.21 -24.73 5.93
C TYR A 98 6.44 -23.36 6.59
N PHE A 99 6.04 -23.21 7.85
CA PHE A 99 6.19 -21.93 8.56
C PHE A 99 7.64 -21.64 8.97
N LYS A 100 8.45 -22.66 9.21
CA LYS A 100 9.88 -22.50 9.50
C LYS A 100 10.63 -21.97 8.26
N GLU A 101 10.22 -22.34 7.06
CA GLU A 101 10.77 -21.83 5.82
C GLU A 101 10.25 -20.43 5.53
N LEU A 102 8.94 -20.24 5.68
CA LEU A 102 8.29 -18.95 5.44
C LEU A 102 8.85 -17.83 6.34
N CYS A 103 9.25 -18.12 7.58
CA CYS A 103 9.77 -17.14 8.52
C CYS A 103 11.20 -16.66 8.21
N LYS A 104 11.97 -17.36 7.34
CA LYS A 104 13.35 -16.99 7.06
C LYS A 104 13.49 -15.67 6.32
N SER A 105 12.60 -15.40 5.36
CA SER A 105 12.60 -14.17 4.56
C SER A 105 11.31 -14.07 3.74
N GLN A 106 11.03 -12.87 3.19
CA GLN A 106 9.99 -12.69 2.18
C GLN A 106 10.61 -12.20 0.87
N HIS A 107 10.21 -12.80 -0.25
CA HIS A 107 10.62 -12.44 -1.59
C HIS A 107 9.41 -12.40 -2.53
N PRO A 108 8.44 -11.52 -2.28
CA PRO A 108 7.25 -11.45 -3.10
C PRO A 108 7.59 -11.01 -4.53
N THR A 109 7.01 -11.67 -5.50
CA THR A 109 7.13 -11.28 -6.91
C THR A 109 6.20 -10.12 -7.25
N TYR A 110 5.09 -10.02 -6.53
CA TYR A 110 3.99 -9.12 -6.83
C TYR A 110 3.76 -8.13 -5.69
N PHE A 111 3.42 -6.88 -6.06
CA PHE A 111 2.85 -5.90 -5.15
C PHE A 111 1.45 -5.52 -5.63
N PHE A 112 0.45 -5.77 -4.81
CA PHE A 112 -0.93 -5.39 -5.08
C PHE A 112 -1.32 -4.13 -4.32
N ILE A 113 -1.91 -3.17 -5.03
CA ILE A 113 -2.65 -2.03 -4.46
C ILE A 113 -4.11 -2.26 -4.79
N SER A 114 -4.90 -2.71 -3.81
CA SER A 114 -6.27 -3.18 -4.05
C SER A 114 -7.31 -2.47 -3.16
N CYS A 115 -8.58 -2.66 -3.51
CA CYS A 115 -9.67 -2.18 -2.69
C CYS A 115 -9.73 -2.92 -1.35
N SER A 116 -10.15 -2.20 -0.28
CA SER A 116 -10.42 -2.79 1.04
C SER A 116 -11.68 -3.67 1.07
N ASP A 117 -12.45 -3.73 -0.02
CA ASP A 117 -13.65 -4.55 -0.14
C ASP A 117 -13.37 -6.01 0.20
N SER A 118 -14.13 -6.58 1.13
CA SER A 118 -13.91 -7.93 1.67
C SER A 118 -14.06 -9.05 0.63
N ARG A 119 -14.72 -8.77 -0.51
CA ARG A 119 -15.00 -9.74 -1.56
C ARG A 119 -13.84 -9.94 -2.55
N VAL A 120 -12.79 -9.08 -2.46
CA VAL A 120 -11.67 -9.10 -3.41
C VAL A 120 -10.31 -9.30 -2.73
N PRO A 121 -10.10 -10.38 -1.98
CA PRO A 121 -8.79 -10.69 -1.39
C PRO A 121 -7.81 -11.16 -2.48
N PRO A 122 -6.69 -10.45 -2.72
CA PRO A 122 -5.80 -10.75 -3.85
C PRO A 122 -5.30 -12.20 -3.90
N ASN A 123 -4.87 -12.76 -2.77
CA ASN A 123 -4.35 -14.12 -2.73
C ASN A 123 -5.40 -15.16 -3.13
N GLU A 124 -6.65 -15.03 -2.65
CA GLU A 124 -7.74 -15.93 -3.01
C GLU A 124 -8.07 -15.85 -4.50
N LEU A 125 -8.16 -14.63 -5.03
CA LEU A 125 -8.50 -14.40 -6.43
C LEU A 125 -7.44 -14.94 -7.40
N THR A 126 -6.17 -14.96 -6.99
CA THR A 126 -5.06 -15.38 -7.86
C THR A 126 -4.48 -16.75 -7.46
N LYS A 127 -5.04 -17.39 -6.43
CA LYS A 127 -4.56 -18.67 -5.87
C LYS A 127 -3.05 -18.65 -5.57
N THR A 128 -2.58 -17.53 -4.99
CA THR A 128 -1.20 -17.40 -4.55
C THR A 128 -1.03 -17.75 -3.08
N ASP A 129 0.11 -18.33 -2.76
CA ASP A 129 0.45 -18.69 -1.38
C ASP A 129 0.95 -17.49 -0.56
N PRO A 130 0.90 -17.57 0.78
CA PRO A 130 1.57 -16.62 1.67
C PRO A 130 3.04 -16.42 1.30
N GLY A 131 3.47 -15.16 1.21
CA GLY A 131 4.84 -14.80 0.83
C GLY A 131 5.01 -14.38 -0.64
N GLU A 132 4.08 -14.70 -1.53
CA GLU A 132 4.18 -14.37 -2.96
C GLU A 132 3.73 -12.94 -3.28
N ILE A 133 2.76 -12.40 -2.52
CA ILE A 133 2.21 -11.06 -2.74
C ILE A 133 2.49 -10.16 -1.54
N PHE A 134 3.08 -8.99 -1.79
CA PHE A 134 3.05 -7.86 -0.86
C PHE A 134 1.79 -7.04 -1.13
N VAL A 135 1.02 -6.67 -0.10
CA VAL A 135 -0.32 -6.11 -0.27
C VAL A 135 -0.46 -4.77 0.44
N HIS A 136 -1.02 -3.78 -0.28
CA HIS A 136 -1.58 -2.56 0.28
C HIS A 136 -3.06 -2.46 -0.09
N ARG A 137 -3.93 -2.10 0.85
CA ARG A 137 -5.38 -2.00 0.61
C ARG A 137 -5.95 -0.71 1.17
N ASN A 138 -6.80 -0.06 0.37
CA ASN A 138 -7.56 1.11 0.78
C ASN A 138 -8.89 1.20 0.02
N VAL A 139 -9.80 2.08 0.45
CA VAL A 139 -11.09 2.27 -0.23
C VAL A 139 -10.87 2.75 -1.66
N ALA A 140 -11.42 2.01 -2.63
CA ALA A 140 -11.30 2.28 -4.06
C ALA A 140 -9.87 2.24 -4.63
N ASN A 141 -8.98 1.42 -4.07
CA ASN A 141 -7.63 1.13 -4.60
C ASN A 141 -6.84 2.37 -5.06
N GLN A 142 -6.89 3.46 -4.28
CA GLN A 142 -6.31 4.73 -4.65
C GLN A 142 -4.80 4.80 -4.39
N VAL A 143 -4.09 5.50 -5.29
CA VAL A 143 -2.65 5.81 -5.19
C VAL A 143 -2.51 7.33 -5.18
N LYS A 144 -2.59 7.92 -3.99
CA LYS A 144 -2.41 9.38 -3.82
C LYS A 144 -0.96 9.70 -3.49
N ARG A 145 -0.42 10.77 -4.09
CA ARG A 145 0.95 11.23 -3.79
C ARG A 145 1.12 11.69 -2.34
N SER A 146 0.05 12.20 -1.73
CA SER A 146 0.02 12.68 -0.34
C SER A 146 -0.26 11.56 0.68
N ASP A 147 -0.60 10.35 0.23
CA ASP A 147 -0.85 9.21 1.13
C ASP A 147 0.48 8.53 1.46
N LEU A 148 1.08 8.96 2.56
CA LEU A 148 2.36 8.43 3.03
C LEU A 148 2.31 6.91 3.26
N ASN A 149 1.17 6.35 3.66
CA ASN A 149 1.02 4.92 3.88
C ASN A 149 1.17 4.15 2.56
N CYS A 150 0.42 4.54 1.52
CA CYS A 150 0.54 3.92 0.20
C CYS A 150 1.95 4.12 -0.39
N GLN A 151 2.50 5.35 -0.27
CA GLN A 151 3.84 5.66 -0.79
C GLN A 151 4.95 4.88 -0.08
N SER A 152 4.84 4.66 1.23
CA SER A 152 5.79 3.84 2.00
C SER A 152 5.74 2.37 1.58
N ALA A 153 4.54 1.81 1.40
CA ALA A 153 4.38 0.45 0.90
C ALA A 153 4.95 0.29 -0.52
N LEU A 154 4.69 1.26 -1.41
CA LEU A 154 5.23 1.29 -2.77
C LEU A 154 6.77 1.36 -2.76
N PHE A 155 7.34 2.25 -1.96
CA PHE A 155 8.79 2.38 -1.83
C PHE A 155 9.41 1.07 -1.32
N TYR A 156 8.83 0.47 -0.28
CA TYR A 156 9.34 -0.78 0.29
C TYR A 156 9.25 -1.93 -0.72
N ALA A 157 8.14 -2.07 -1.42
CA ALA A 157 7.97 -3.08 -2.45
C ALA A 157 9.02 -2.96 -3.58
N VAL A 158 9.30 -1.73 -4.04
CA VAL A 158 10.22 -1.49 -5.15
C VAL A 158 11.67 -1.55 -4.70
N GLU A 159 12.05 -0.86 -3.60
CA GLU A 159 13.46 -0.73 -3.21
C GLU A 159 13.96 -1.85 -2.31
N ALA A 160 13.16 -2.29 -1.35
CA ALA A 160 13.59 -3.34 -0.42
C ALA A 160 13.28 -4.74 -0.94
N LEU A 161 12.03 -4.99 -1.35
CA LEU A 161 11.57 -6.31 -1.79
C LEU A 161 11.89 -6.61 -3.26
N LYS A 162 12.18 -5.58 -4.06
CA LYS A 162 12.55 -5.71 -5.49
C LYS A 162 11.50 -6.46 -6.32
N VAL A 163 10.22 -6.23 -6.04
CA VAL A 163 9.12 -6.85 -6.80
C VAL A 163 9.24 -6.63 -8.30
N SER A 164 8.77 -7.58 -9.11
CA SER A 164 8.79 -7.47 -10.58
C SER A 164 7.49 -6.93 -11.16
N HIS A 165 6.40 -7.00 -10.40
CA HIS A 165 5.07 -6.59 -10.86
C HIS A 165 4.36 -5.77 -9.80
N ILE A 166 3.78 -4.64 -10.22
CA ILE A 166 2.87 -3.84 -9.40
C ILE A 166 1.50 -3.89 -10.08
N ILE A 167 0.49 -4.32 -9.35
CA ILE A 167 -0.87 -4.46 -9.85
C ILE A 167 -1.81 -3.56 -9.06
N VAL A 168 -2.45 -2.62 -9.74
CA VAL A 168 -3.58 -1.86 -9.19
C VAL A 168 -4.86 -2.64 -9.49
N LEU A 169 -5.45 -3.25 -8.47
CA LEU A 169 -6.63 -4.08 -8.59
C LEU A 169 -7.87 -3.35 -8.08
N GLY A 170 -8.77 -2.99 -8.99
CA GLY A 170 -10.13 -2.55 -8.69
C GLY A 170 -11.16 -3.63 -9.02
N HIS A 171 -12.44 -3.31 -8.82
CA HIS A 171 -13.50 -4.32 -9.05
C HIS A 171 -14.85 -3.67 -9.36
N THR A 172 -15.72 -4.40 -10.06
CA THR A 172 -17.12 -4.02 -10.26
C THR A 172 -17.86 -3.92 -8.93
N HIS A 173 -18.97 -3.22 -8.86
CA HIS A 173 -19.77 -3.03 -7.64
C HIS A 173 -18.98 -2.44 -6.46
N CYS A 174 -17.96 -1.60 -6.72
CA CYS A 174 -17.17 -0.96 -5.68
C CYS A 174 -17.99 0.10 -4.93
N GLY A 175 -18.20 -0.12 -3.63
CA GLY A 175 -18.93 0.82 -2.77
C GLY A 175 -18.30 2.21 -2.74
N GLY A 176 -16.96 2.31 -2.79
CA GLY A 176 -16.24 3.58 -2.85
C GLY A 176 -16.47 4.33 -4.16
N ILE A 177 -16.50 3.64 -5.30
CA ILE A 177 -16.80 4.25 -6.61
C ILE A 177 -18.25 4.72 -6.65
N ALA A 178 -19.20 3.89 -6.19
CA ALA A 178 -20.61 4.26 -6.13
C ALA A 178 -20.86 5.48 -5.20
N ALA A 179 -20.17 5.54 -4.07
CA ALA A 179 -20.24 6.68 -3.16
C ALA A 179 -19.64 7.95 -3.76
N ALA A 180 -18.54 7.84 -4.53
CA ALA A 180 -17.97 8.98 -5.23
C ALA A 180 -18.91 9.56 -6.30
N ALA A 181 -19.67 8.70 -6.97
CA ALA A 181 -20.63 9.08 -8.01
C ALA A 181 -21.90 9.74 -7.45
N LYS A 182 -22.21 9.52 -6.17
CA LYS A 182 -23.41 10.09 -5.50
C LYS A 182 -23.11 11.43 -4.86
N ASN A 183 -24.14 12.30 -4.79
CA ASN A 183 -24.04 13.59 -4.11
C ASN A 183 -24.35 13.51 -2.59
N GLN A 184 -24.28 12.31 -2.01
CA GLN A 184 -24.50 12.10 -0.59
C GLN A 184 -23.20 12.19 0.19
N SER A 185 -23.19 12.95 1.29
CA SER A 185 -22.03 13.01 2.17
C SER A 185 -21.91 11.76 3.05
N LEU A 186 -20.71 11.22 3.12
CA LEU A 186 -20.29 10.09 3.96
C LEU A 186 -19.25 10.52 5.01
N GLY A 187 -19.21 11.80 5.37
CA GLY A 187 -18.29 12.35 6.34
C GLY A 187 -16.83 12.30 5.86
N VAL A 188 -15.92 11.81 6.70
CA VAL A 188 -14.47 11.80 6.38
C VAL A 188 -14.13 11.05 5.09
N VAL A 189 -14.96 10.09 4.68
CA VAL A 189 -14.74 9.32 3.44
C VAL A 189 -14.85 10.20 2.20
N ASP A 190 -15.60 11.29 2.25
CA ASP A 190 -15.73 12.23 1.12
C ASP A 190 -14.40 12.88 0.75
N LEU A 191 -13.56 13.21 1.74
CA LEU A 191 -12.21 13.75 1.50
C LEU A 191 -11.32 12.73 0.78
N TRP A 192 -11.47 11.46 1.11
CA TRP A 192 -10.76 10.37 0.46
C TRP A 192 -11.22 10.16 -0.98
N LEU A 193 -12.53 10.19 -1.22
CA LEU A 193 -13.15 9.94 -2.52
C LEU A 193 -13.10 11.13 -3.47
N GLN A 194 -12.65 12.32 -3.02
CA GLN A 194 -12.52 13.50 -3.89
C GLN A 194 -11.71 13.19 -5.15
N ASN A 195 -10.65 12.42 -5.01
CA ASN A 195 -9.81 12.00 -6.12
C ASN A 195 -10.56 11.19 -7.21
N VAL A 196 -11.52 10.36 -6.81
CA VAL A 196 -12.38 9.61 -7.75
C VAL A 196 -13.37 10.56 -8.43
N ARG A 197 -13.90 11.57 -7.70
CA ARG A 197 -14.75 12.62 -8.27
C ARG A 197 -14.00 13.45 -9.31
N ASP A 198 -12.73 13.78 -9.06
CA ASP A 198 -11.90 14.52 -10.00
C ASP A 198 -11.66 13.71 -11.29
N ILE A 199 -11.51 12.37 -11.18
CA ILE A 199 -11.43 11.48 -12.34
C ILE A 199 -12.75 11.51 -13.12
N ALA A 200 -13.90 11.44 -12.45
CA ALA A 200 -15.20 11.52 -13.09
C ALA A 200 -15.39 12.86 -13.83
N VAL A 201 -15.02 13.97 -13.21
CA VAL A 201 -15.09 15.31 -13.83
C VAL A 201 -14.18 15.40 -15.05
N SER A 202 -12.96 14.88 -14.97
CA SER A 202 -11.99 14.88 -16.07
C SER A 202 -12.47 14.07 -17.27
N ASN A 203 -13.28 13.05 -17.03
CA ASN A 203 -13.84 12.15 -18.08
C ASN A 203 -15.34 12.36 -18.31
N ARG A 204 -15.88 13.51 -17.91
CA ARG A 204 -17.32 13.81 -17.97
C ARG A 204 -17.95 13.67 -19.36
N ALA A 205 -17.17 13.93 -20.42
CA ALA A 205 -17.66 13.81 -21.80
C ALA A 205 -17.95 12.34 -22.17
N GLU A 206 -17.07 11.42 -21.80
CA GLU A 206 -17.23 9.99 -22.03
C GLU A 206 -18.30 9.39 -21.11
N LEU A 207 -18.21 9.70 -19.81
CA LEU A 207 -19.17 9.21 -18.81
C LEU A 207 -20.59 9.74 -19.06
N GLY A 208 -20.75 10.95 -19.57
CA GLY A 208 -22.04 11.55 -19.88
C GLY A 208 -22.81 10.89 -21.02
N LEU A 209 -22.16 10.07 -21.82
CA LEU A 209 -22.82 9.27 -22.88
C LEU A 209 -23.47 7.99 -22.34
N ILE A 210 -23.08 7.55 -21.15
CA ILE A 210 -23.53 6.31 -20.54
C ILE A 210 -24.81 6.58 -19.74
N LYS A 211 -25.91 5.95 -20.14
CA LYS A 211 -27.22 6.15 -19.50
C LYS A 211 -27.52 5.14 -18.40
N ASN A 212 -26.99 3.93 -18.53
CA ASN A 212 -27.16 2.88 -17.56
C ASN A 212 -26.24 3.12 -16.36
N GLU A 213 -26.80 3.12 -15.13
CA GLU A 213 -26.02 3.38 -13.92
C GLU A 213 -24.93 2.34 -13.67
N HIS A 214 -25.21 1.07 -13.94
CA HIS A 214 -24.23 0.00 -13.76
C HIS A 214 -23.04 0.18 -14.73
N ASP A 215 -23.31 0.39 -16.01
CA ASP A 215 -22.27 0.63 -17.01
C ASP A 215 -21.46 1.90 -16.71
N PHE A 216 -22.12 2.93 -16.17
CA PHE A 216 -21.45 4.15 -15.72
C PHE A 216 -20.49 3.87 -14.58
N LEU A 217 -20.91 3.12 -13.56
CA LEU A 217 -20.06 2.78 -12.42
C LEU A 217 -18.90 1.88 -12.83
N ASP A 218 -19.12 0.94 -13.70
CA ASP A 218 -18.07 0.07 -14.24
C ASP A 218 -17.06 0.85 -15.06
N LYS A 219 -17.52 1.78 -15.87
CA LYS A 219 -16.63 2.68 -16.62
C LYS A 219 -15.84 3.59 -15.71
N LEU A 220 -16.46 4.16 -14.67
CA LEU A 220 -15.75 4.97 -13.69
C LEU A 220 -14.73 4.13 -12.90
N THR A 221 -15.05 2.87 -12.60
CA THR A 221 -14.11 1.93 -11.99
C THR A 221 -12.91 1.69 -12.89
N GLU A 222 -13.13 1.42 -14.19
CA GLU A 222 -12.06 1.26 -15.17
C GLU A 222 -11.15 2.49 -15.23
N LEU A 223 -11.74 3.69 -15.35
CA LEU A 223 -11.02 4.96 -15.38
C LEU A 223 -10.23 5.20 -14.11
N ASN A 224 -10.80 4.87 -12.94
CA ASN A 224 -10.09 4.96 -11.66
C ASN A 224 -8.87 4.04 -11.64
N ILE A 225 -9.02 2.76 -12.00
CA ILE A 225 -7.89 1.82 -12.04
C ILE A 225 -6.78 2.34 -12.94
N LYS A 226 -7.12 2.78 -14.15
CA LYS A 226 -6.17 3.36 -15.11
C LYS A 226 -5.43 4.55 -14.51
N HIS A 227 -6.16 5.48 -13.92
CA HIS A 227 -5.57 6.66 -13.29
C HIS A 227 -4.61 6.30 -12.15
N GLN A 228 -4.99 5.34 -11.30
CA GLN A 228 -4.15 4.92 -10.17
C GLN A 228 -2.91 4.16 -10.65
N ALA A 229 -3.00 3.32 -11.68
CA ALA A 229 -1.83 2.67 -12.29
C ALA A 229 -0.85 3.71 -12.87
N LEU A 230 -1.37 4.75 -13.54
CA LEU A 230 -0.53 5.87 -14.00
C LEU A 230 0.08 6.66 -12.83
N ASN A 231 -0.60 6.78 -11.69
CA ASN A 231 -0.01 7.40 -10.50
C ASN A 231 1.16 6.58 -9.93
N VAL A 232 1.11 5.26 -10.03
CA VAL A 232 2.27 4.39 -9.74
C VAL A 232 3.42 4.69 -10.71
N CYS A 233 3.16 4.75 -12.01
CA CYS A 233 4.17 5.08 -13.03
C CYS A 233 4.81 6.47 -12.80
N LYS A 234 4.03 7.44 -12.30
CA LYS A 234 4.50 8.79 -11.98
C LYS A 234 5.35 8.87 -10.70
N SER A 235 5.46 7.81 -9.92
CA SER A 235 6.26 7.83 -8.69
C SER A 235 7.75 7.77 -8.98
N ALA A 236 8.54 8.55 -8.24
CA ALA A 236 9.98 8.62 -8.44
C ALA A 236 10.66 7.26 -8.24
N VAL A 237 10.19 6.45 -7.27
CA VAL A 237 10.78 5.14 -6.98
C VAL A 237 10.61 4.14 -8.13
N VAL A 238 9.47 4.15 -8.81
CA VAL A 238 9.23 3.28 -9.98
C VAL A 238 10.07 3.74 -11.16
N GLN A 239 10.12 5.05 -11.43
CA GLN A 239 10.92 5.60 -12.52
C GLN A 239 12.41 5.42 -12.30
N LYS A 240 12.89 5.51 -11.05
CA LYS A 240 14.28 5.20 -10.70
C LYS A 240 14.59 3.74 -11.02
N ALA A 241 13.72 2.81 -10.63
CA ALA A 241 13.87 1.40 -10.94
C ALA A 241 13.97 1.14 -12.46
N TRP A 242 13.17 1.82 -13.27
CA TRP A 242 13.23 1.74 -14.73
C TRP A 242 14.52 2.35 -15.28
N ALA A 243 14.96 3.50 -14.77
CA ALA A 243 16.22 4.14 -15.17
C ALA A 243 17.45 3.27 -14.85
N GLU A 244 17.38 2.46 -13.79
CA GLU A 244 18.38 1.46 -13.42
C GLU A 244 18.30 0.17 -14.28
N GLY A 245 17.38 0.10 -15.25
CA GLY A 245 17.22 -1.06 -16.14
C GLY A 245 16.47 -2.24 -15.49
N ARG A 246 15.82 -2.03 -14.33
CA ARG A 246 15.10 -3.10 -13.66
C ARG A 246 13.81 -3.47 -14.42
N LYS A 247 13.56 -4.77 -14.50
CA LYS A 247 12.32 -5.31 -15.09
C LYS A 247 11.18 -5.16 -14.07
N LEU A 248 10.48 -4.04 -14.13
CA LEU A 248 9.34 -3.74 -13.27
C LEU A 248 8.12 -3.37 -14.14
N ARG A 249 7.09 -4.20 -14.09
CA ARG A 249 5.83 -3.96 -14.81
C ARG A 249 4.79 -3.36 -13.86
N VAL A 250 4.05 -2.36 -14.35
CA VAL A 250 2.84 -1.82 -13.68
C VAL A 250 1.63 -2.21 -14.51
N SER A 251 0.58 -2.73 -13.89
CA SER A 251 -0.67 -3.14 -14.54
C SER A 251 -1.88 -2.64 -13.77
N GLY A 252 -2.97 -2.39 -14.48
CA GLY A 252 -4.29 -2.11 -13.92
C GLY A 252 -5.22 -3.27 -14.20
N TRP A 253 -5.74 -3.91 -13.15
CA TRP A 253 -6.65 -5.05 -13.27
C TRP A 253 -8.02 -4.72 -12.70
N MET A 254 -9.06 -5.21 -13.36
CA MET A 254 -10.45 -5.09 -12.91
C MET A 254 -11.01 -6.49 -12.66
N CYS A 255 -11.39 -6.76 -11.42
CA CYS A 255 -12.10 -7.98 -11.05
C CYS A 255 -13.61 -7.76 -11.23
N ASP A 256 -14.24 -8.60 -11.97
CA ASP A 256 -15.68 -8.68 -12.03
C ASP A 256 -16.17 -9.56 -10.86
N ILE A 257 -16.88 -8.95 -9.90
CA ILE A 257 -17.36 -9.69 -8.71
C ILE A 257 -18.44 -10.70 -9.06
N GLU A 258 -19.22 -10.49 -10.12
CA GLU A 258 -20.30 -11.41 -10.50
C GLU A 258 -19.75 -12.73 -11.06
N THR A 259 -18.64 -12.65 -11.79
CA THR A 259 -18.04 -13.81 -12.46
C THR A 259 -16.75 -14.31 -11.80
N GLY A 260 -16.11 -13.46 -10.98
CA GLY A 260 -14.81 -13.71 -10.37
C GLY A 260 -13.62 -13.54 -11.34
N TYR A 261 -13.84 -13.27 -12.61
CA TYR A 261 -12.76 -13.10 -13.57
C TYR A 261 -12.07 -11.75 -13.45
N ILE A 262 -10.77 -11.77 -13.72
CA ILE A 262 -9.91 -10.58 -13.76
C ILE A 262 -9.65 -10.22 -15.22
N LYS A 263 -9.88 -8.94 -15.57
CA LYS A 263 -9.52 -8.34 -16.84
C LYS A 263 -8.29 -7.45 -16.66
N ASP A 264 -7.21 -7.70 -17.40
CA ASP A 264 -6.10 -6.74 -17.54
C ASP A 264 -6.55 -5.60 -18.45
N LEU A 265 -6.45 -4.36 -17.97
CA LEU A 265 -6.88 -3.17 -18.71
C LEU A 265 -5.79 -2.63 -19.65
N ASP A 266 -4.65 -3.31 -19.71
CA ASP A 266 -3.48 -2.98 -20.56
C ASP A 266 -3.03 -1.51 -20.45
N VAL A 267 -3.04 -0.98 -19.21
CA VAL A 267 -2.94 0.46 -18.97
C VAL A 267 -1.52 1.00 -19.08
N ALA A 268 -0.51 0.18 -18.79
CA ALA A 268 0.69 0.78 -18.25
C ALA A 268 1.66 1.35 -19.30
N GLN A 269 1.86 0.69 -20.41
CA GLN A 269 2.93 1.15 -21.31
C GLN A 269 2.50 2.24 -22.28
N LYS A 270 1.38 2.06 -22.96
CA LYS A 270 0.93 3.05 -23.95
C LYS A 270 0.58 4.38 -23.30
N ASP A 271 -0.27 4.34 -22.26
CA ASP A 271 -0.73 5.55 -21.59
C ASP A 271 0.43 6.28 -20.89
N TRP A 272 1.43 5.53 -20.37
CA TRP A 272 2.64 6.13 -19.81
C TRP A 272 3.48 6.83 -20.89
N GLU A 273 3.68 6.21 -22.04
CA GLU A 273 4.43 6.81 -23.14
C GLU A 273 3.86 8.16 -23.58
N GLU A 274 2.52 8.31 -23.58
CA GLU A 274 1.84 9.55 -23.94
C GLU A 274 2.10 10.70 -22.94
N ILE A 275 2.20 10.37 -21.65
CA ILE A 275 2.31 11.39 -20.58
C ILE A 275 3.71 11.54 -19.99
N LYS A 276 4.64 10.60 -20.25
CA LYS A 276 5.97 10.56 -19.61
C LYS A 276 6.73 11.88 -19.76
N LYS A 277 6.62 12.56 -20.90
CA LYS A 277 7.29 13.86 -21.14
C LYS A 277 6.96 14.94 -20.10
N PHE A 278 5.82 14.83 -19.41
CA PHE A 278 5.40 15.78 -18.37
C PHE A 278 5.78 15.32 -16.96
N PHE A 279 6.07 14.04 -16.78
CA PHE A 279 6.22 13.44 -15.45
C PHE A 279 7.55 12.70 -15.26
N GLN A 280 8.35 12.57 -16.30
CA GLN A 280 9.62 11.84 -16.22
C GLN A 280 10.65 12.61 -15.39
N PHE A 281 11.22 11.93 -14.40
CA PHE A 281 12.31 12.47 -13.60
C PHE A 281 13.66 12.21 -14.31
N SER A 282 14.58 13.18 -14.16
CA SER A 282 15.98 12.97 -14.53
C SER A 282 16.74 12.50 -13.28
N PHE A 283 17.34 11.33 -13.35
CA PHE A 283 18.18 10.81 -12.27
C PHE A 283 19.65 11.02 -12.63
N THR A 284 20.37 11.79 -11.81
CA THR A 284 21.84 11.86 -11.92
C THR A 284 22.42 10.51 -11.53
N GLN A 285 23.22 9.92 -12.41
CA GLN A 285 24.02 8.74 -12.04
C GLN A 285 25.03 9.21 -11.01
N GLU A 286 24.86 8.82 -9.75
CA GLU A 286 25.95 8.90 -8.78
C GLU A 286 27.04 7.93 -9.28
N LYS A 287 28.16 8.48 -9.76
CA LYS A 287 29.35 7.68 -10.05
C LYS A 287 29.90 7.22 -8.71
N HIS A 288 29.67 5.97 -8.36
CA HIS A 288 30.36 5.28 -7.25
C HIS A 288 31.76 4.86 -7.67
#